data_36d4bd1216d83e377e43ea93086c0b1b
#
_entry.id   36d4bd1216d83e377e43ea93086c0b1b
#
_cell.length_a   1.000
_cell.length_b   1.000
_cell.length_c   1.000
_cell.angle_alpha   90.00
_cell.angle_beta   90.00
_cell.angle_gamma   90.00
#
_symmetry.space_group_name_H-M   'P 1'
#
loop_
_entity.id
_entity.type
_entity.pdbx_description
1 polymer ?
#
loop_
_entity_poly.entity_id
_entity_poly.type
_entity_poly.pdbx_seq_one_letter_code
_entity_poly.pdbx_strand_id
1 'polypeptide(L)'
;MAKRIAVDPITRIEGHLRIEAQIDGGKIVDAWSSSTAFRGIETILKGRDPRDAHHFTQRFCGVCTTVHSMASIRAVEDALNIQIPDNARLIRNLIMGIQNVQDHVIHFYHLHALDWVDITSALNADPAATAKFAQSISNWPKSSATYFKGIKEKLAAFAGTGRLGPFQNAYWGHSAYKLPPEANLMAVAHYLEALELSLIH
;
A
#
# COMPACT_ATOMS: atom_id res chain seq x y z
N MET A 1 1.88 22.57 31.14
CA MET A 1 1.27 23.25 29.99
C MET A 1 0.93 22.20 28.95
N ALA A 2 -0.30 22.21 28.46
CA ALA A 2 -0.72 21.34 27.38
C ALA A 2 0.14 21.59 26.12
N LYS A 3 0.69 20.56 25.55
CA LYS A 3 1.50 20.60 24.32
C LYS A 3 0.68 20.03 23.17
N ARG A 4 0.56 20.78 22.06
CA ARG A 4 0.00 20.28 20.82
C ARG A 4 1.12 19.70 19.94
N ILE A 5 0.93 18.51 19.46
CA ILE A 5 1.81 17.84 18.50
C ILE A 5 1.02 17.52 17.25
N ALA A 6 1.67 17.52 16.11
CA ALA A 6 1.09 17.13 14.83
C ALA A 6 2.00 16.12 14.14
N VAL A 7 1.39 15.09 13.57
CA VAL A 7 2.03 14.15 12.66
C VAL A 7 1.38 14.32 11.29
N ASP A 8 2.15 14.81 10.33
CA ASP A 8 1.67 15.18 9.01
C ASP A 8 2.78 14.99 7.96
N PRO A 9 2.60 14.09 7.01
CA PRO A 9 1.52 13.10 6.89
C PRO A 9 1.73 11.87 7.78
N ILE A 10 0.65 11.13 8.03
CA ILE A 10 0.76 9.72 8.43
C ILE A 10 1.23 8.95 7.20
N THR A 11 2.29 8.16 7.34
CA THR A 11 2.90 7.42 6.24
C THR A 11 2.39 5.98 6.14
N ARG A 12 2.68 5.30 5.04
CA ARG A 12 2.33 3.89 4.76
C ARG A 12 0.83 3.65 4.67
N ILE A 13 0.07 4.67 4.30
CA ILE A 13 -1.37 4.60 4.05
C ILE A 13 -1.67 5.11 2.64
N GLU A 14 -2.84 4.76 2.12
CA GLU A 14 -3.41 5.38 0.93
C GLU A 14 -4.19 6.64 1.36
N GLY A 15 -3.98 7.74 0.62
CA GLY A 15 -4.54 9.05 0.92
C GLY A 15 -3.74 9.86 1.94
N HIS A 16 -4.11 11.11 2.14
CA HIS A 16 -3.47 12.02 3.07
C HIS A 16 -4.19 12.05 4.41
N LEU A 17 -3.45 11.79 5.49
CA LEU A 17 -3.95 11.87 6.85
C LEU A 17 -2.98 12.69 7.71
N ARG A 18 -3.51 13.67 8.41
CA ARG A 18 -2.86 14.42 9.48
C ARG A 18 -3.53 14.10 10.80
N ILE A 19 -2.74 13.80 11.80
CA ILE A 19 -3.19 13.60 13.18
C ILE A 19 -2.58 14.69 14.05
N GLU A 20 -3.41 15.33 14.85
CA GLU A 20 -2.97 16.26 15.89
C GLU A 20 -3.45 15.74 17.24
N ALA A 21 -2.61 15.90 18.26
CA ALA A 21 -2.94 15.51 19.62
C ALA A 21 -2.55 16.61 20.61
N GLN A 22 -3.40 16.83 21.60
CA GLN A 22 -3.10 17.67 22.75
C GLN A 22 -2.67 16.79 23.91
N ILE A 23 -1.48 17.06 24.44
CA ILE A 23 -0.89 16.29 25.54
C ILE A 23 -0.82 17.17 26.78
N ASP A 24 -1.35 16.69 27.90
CA ASP A 24 -1.20 17.29 29.20
C ASP A 24 -0.90 16.23 30.25
N GLY A 25 0.07 16.48 31.11
CA GLY A 25 0.51 15.53 32.13
C GLY A 25 0.91 14.14 31.59
N GLY A 26 1.45 14.06 30.35
CA GLY A 26 1.83 12.79 29.70
C GLY A 26 0.67 11.99 29.14
N LYS A 27 -0.55 12.54 29.11
CA LYS A 27 -1.74 11.90 28.56
C LYS A 27 -2.27 12.69 27.37
N ILE A 28 -2.82 11.99 26.39
CA ILE A 28 -3.60 12.62 25.31
C ILE A 28 -4.96 13.02 25.89
N VAL A 29 -5.24 14.31 25.88
CA VAL A 29 -6.49 14.88 26.40
C VAL A 29 -7.46 15.25 25.29
N ASP A 30 -6.95 15.44 24.05
CA ASP A 30 -7.76 15.67 22.87
C ASP A 30 -7.00 15.25 21.62
N ALA A 31 -7.72 14.93 20.53
CA ALA A 31 -7.13 14.54 19.24
C ALA A 31 -8.01 14.90 18.06
N TRP A 32 -7.37 15.26 16.94
CA TRP A 32 -8.04 15.61 15.69
C TRP A 32 -7.41 14.84 14.53
N SER A 33 -8.24 14.47 13.57
CA SER A 33 -7.83 13.98 12.27
C SER A 33 -8.29 14.93 11.17
N SER A 34 -7.47 15.14 10.17
CA SER A 34 -7.78 15.95 9.01
C SER A 34 -7.12 15.41 7.74
N SER A 35 -7.66 15.81 6.59
CA SER A 35 -7.13 15.43 5.29
C SER A 35 -7.24 16.61 4.34
N THR A 36 -6.29 16.70 3.40
CA THR A 36 -6.37 17.64 2.26
C THR A 36 -7.13 17.04 1.08
N ALA A 37 -7.41 15.73 1.10
CA ALA A 37 -8.14 15.01 0.06
C ALA A 37 -9.66 15.14 0.27
N PHE A 38 -10.19 16.36 0.18
CA PHE A 38 -11.60 16.63 0.35
C PHE A 38 -12.38 16.42 -0.94
N ARG A 39 -13.43 15.61 -0.91
CA ARG A 39 -14.36 15.38 -2.05
C ARG A 39 -15.81 15.71 -1.74
N GLY A 40 -16.14 16.07 -0.52
CA GLY A 40 -17.49 16.49 -0.09
C GLY A 40 -18.55 15.40 -0.20
N ILE A 41 -18.18 14.13 0.01
CA ILE A 41 -19.12 12.99 -0.11
C ILE A 41 -20.31 13.17 0.81
N GLU A 42 -20.12 13.68 2.01
CA GLU A 42 -21.19 13.97 2.98
C GLU A 42 -22.22 14.96 2.44
N THR A 43 -21.75 15.93 1.65
CA THR A 43 -22.62 16.91 1.01
C THR A 43 -23.30 16.35 -0.22
N ILE A 44 -22.57 15.57 -1.03
CA ILE A 44 -23.07 14.93 -2.25
C ILE A 44 -24.22 13.96 -1.93
N LEU A 45 -24.13 13.24 -0.81
CA LEU A 45 -25.13 12.24 -0.42
C LEU A 45 -26.42 12.85 0.17
N LYS A 46 -26.41 14.11 0.59
CA LYS A 46 -27.61 14.75 1.14
C LYS A 46 -28.74 14.81 0.13
N GLY A 47 -29.91 14.28 0.51
CA GLY A 47 -31.11 14.26 -0.32
C GLY A 47 -31.11 13.21 -1.43
N ARG A 48 -30.10 12.34 -1.49
CA ARG A 48 -30.06 11.20 -2.43
C ARG A 48 -30.70 9.97 -1.82
N ASP A 49 -31.13 9.06 -2.70
CA ASP A 49 -31.61 7.75 -2.26
C ASP A 49 -30.46 6.99 -1.56
N PRO A 50 -30.67 6.52 -0.33
CA PRO A 50 -29.63 5.78 0.40
C PRO A 50 -29.16 4.52 -0.32
N ARG A 51 -30.01 3.92 -1.19
CA ARG A 51 -29.64 2.75 -2.00
C ARG A 51 -28.54 3.06 -3.02
N ASP A 52 -28.39 4.32 -3.43
CA ASP A 52 -27.37 4.76 -4.37
C ASP A 52 -26.06 5.18 -3.68
N ALA A 53 -26.06 5.30 -2.35
CA ALA A 53 -24.92 5.81 -1.61
C ALA A 53 -23.62 5.06 -1.88
N HIS A 54 -23.68 3.73 -2.06
CA HIS A 54 -22.51 2.91 -2.33
C HIS A 54 -21.84 3.22 -3.67
N HIS A 55 -22.59 3.68 -4.67
CA HIS A 55 -22.04 4.10 -5.97
C HIS A 55 -21.15 5.35 -5.85
N PHE A 56 -21.46 6.21 -4.90
CA PHE A 56 -20.67 7.41 -4.64
C PHE A 56 -19.47 7.10 -3.75
N THR A 57 -19.70 6.37 -2.64
CA THR A 57 -18.63 6.11 -1.67
C THR A 57 -17.50 5.29 -2.26
N GLN A 58 -17.77 4.35 -3.16
CA GLN A 58 -16.73 3.59 -3.83
C GLN A 58 -15.82 4.44 -4.73
N ARG A 59 -16.21 5.67 -5.09
CA ARG A 59 -15.48 6.52 -6.04
C ARG A 59 -14.48 7.47 -5.42
N PHE A 60 -14.46 7.63 -4.11
CA PHE A 60 -13.45 8.48 -3.51
C PHE A 60 -12.14 7.77 -3.20
N CYS A 61 -12.10 6.44 -3.28
CA CYS A 61 -10.86 5.67 -3.19
C CYS A 61 -10.83 4.59 -4.28
N GLY A 62 -9.87 4.66 -5.20
CA GLY A 62 -9.69 3.68 -6.27
C GLY A 62 -8.97 2.41 -5.83
N VAL A 63 -8.14 2.47 -4.79
CA VAL A 63 -7.42 1.33 -4.21
C VAL A 63 -8.36 0.49 -3.35
N CYS A 64 -9.17 1.11 -2.48
CA CYS A 64 -10.07 0.44 -1.54
C CYS A 64 -11.55 0.57 -1.93
N THR A 65 -11.85 0.62 -3.21
CA THR A 65 -13.19 0.82 -3.80
C THR A 65 -14.26 -0.07 -3.17
N THR A 66 -14.01 -1.37 -3.14
CA THR A 66 -14.94 -2.37 -2.62
C THR A 66 -15.21 -2.19 -1.12
N VAL A 67 -14.19 -1.82 -0.34
CA VAL A 67 -14.33 -1.61 1.11
C VAL A 67 -15.29 -0.47 1.40
N HIS A 68 -15.16 0.67 0.71
CA HIS A 68 -16.05 1.81 0.88
C HIS A 68 -17.48 1.52 0.41
N SER A 69 -17.63 0.79 -0.71
CA SER A 69 -18.93 0.33 -1.18
C SER A 69 -19.62 -0.55 -0.13
N MET A 70 -18.89 -1.55 0.39
CA MET A 70 -19.45 -2.49 1.39
C MET A 70 -19.75 -1.81 2.72
N ALA A 71 -18.95 -0.86 3.16
CA ALA A 71 -19.23 -0.08 4.37
C ALA A 71 -20.54 0.70 4.22
N SER A 72 -20.73 1.36 3.07
CA SER A 72 -21.97 2.10 2.77
C SER A 72 -23.19 1.18 2.71
N ILE A 73 -23.08 0.04 2.02
CA ILE A 73 -24.18 -0.95 1.91
C ILE A 73 -24.57 -1.43 3.32
N ARG A 74 -23.61 -1.82 4.15
CA ARG A 74 -23.87 -2.29 5.51
C ARG A 74 -24.52 -1.22 6.38
N ALA A 75 -24.10 0.03 6.26
CA ALA A 75 -24.72 1.14 6.99
C ALA A 75 -26.20 1.34 6.61
N VAL A 76 -26.52 1.22 5.31
CA VAL A 76 -27.90 1.32 4.82
C VAL A 76 -28.74 0.11 5.24
N GLU A 77 -28.20 -1.09 5.14
CA GLU A 77 -28.86 -2.32 5.58
C GLU A 77 -29.19 -2.28 7.07
N ASP A 78 -28.25 -1.82 7.89
CA ASP A 78 -28.46 -1.64 9.33
C ASP A 78 -29.55 -0.59 9.62
N ALA A 79 -29.45 0.57 8.99
CA ALA A 79 -30.44 1.64 9.17
C ALA A 79 -31.87 1.23 8.76
N LEU A 80 -32.01 0.37 7.76
CA LEU A 80 -33.28 -0.12 7.24
C LEU A 80 -33.69 -1.49 7.80
N ASN A 81 -32.87 -2.06 8.70
CA ASN A 81 -33.05 -3.41 9.27
C ASN A 81 -33.26 -4.50 8.20
N ILE A 82 -32.45 -4.44 7.14
CA ILE A 82 -32.51 -5.38 6.03
C ILE A 82 -31.73 -6.65 6.37
N GLN A 83 -32.38 -7.80 6.29
CA GLN A 83 -31.74 -9.09 6.41
C GLN A 83 -31.34 -9.61 5.01
N ILE A 84 -30.06 -9.82 4.80
CA ILE A 84 -29.55 -10.33 3.52
C ILE A 84 -29.57 -11.86 3.47
N PRO A 85 -29.82 -12.48 2.31
CA PRO A 85 -29.73 -13.94 2.14
C PRO A 85 -28.28 -14.44 2.42
N ASP A 86 -28.18 -15.67 2.91
CA ASP A 86 -26.88 -16.29 3.23
C ASP A 86 -25.90 -16.31 2.06
N ASN A 87 -26.39 -16.61 0.85
CA ASN A 87 -25.54 -16.61 -0.34
C ASN A 87 -24.98 -15.22 -0.65
N ALA A 88 -25.76 -14.16 -0.47
CA ALA A 88 -25.28 -12.79 -0.64
C ALA A 88 -24.18 -12.48 0.38
N ARG A 89 -24.36 -12.90 1.63
CA ARG A 89 -23.36 -12.75 2.68
C ARG A 89 -22.07 -13.49 2.35
N LEU A 90 -22.16 -14.73 1.87
CA LEU A 90 -21.00 -15.54 1.48
C LEU A 90 -20.23 -14.92 0.30
N ILE A 91 -20.95 -14.49 -0.75
CA ILE A 91 -20.33 -13.83 -1.92
C ILE A 91 -19.62 -12.55 -1.50
N ARG A 92 -20.25 -11.72 -0.68
CA ARG A 92 -19.63 -10.47 -0.18
C ARG A 92 -18.39 -10.76 0.67
N ASN A 93 -18.41 -11.81 1.49
CA ASN A 93 -17.25 -12.22 2.28
C ASN A 93 -16.10 -12.71 1.40
N LEU A 94 -16.39 -13.43 0.31
CA LEU A 94 -15.37 -13.83 -0.66
C LEU A 94 -14.75 -12.60 -1.36
N ILE A 95 -15.56 -11.67 -1.82
CA ILE A 95 -15.09 -10.44 -2.44
C ILE A 95 -14.18 -9.64 -1.49
N MET A 96 -14.63 -9.48 -0.23
CA MET A 96 -13.86 -8.79 0.79
C MET A 96 -12.59 -9.54 1.17
N GLY A 97 -12.62 -10.86 1.19
CA GLY A 97 -11.45 -11.70 1.44
C GLY A 97 -10.39 -11.54 0.35
N ILE A 98 -10.80 -11.54 -0.92
CA ILE A 98 -9.90 -11.33 -2.06
C ILE A 98 -9.33 -9.90 -2.03
N GLN A 99 -10.17 -8.90 -1.78
CA GLN A 99 -9.72 -7.51 -1.61
C GLN A 99 -8.67 -7.39 -0.50
N ASN A 100 -8.88 -8.05 0.64
CA ASN A 100 -7.94 -8.04 1.75
C ASN A 100 -6.57 -8.64 1.36
N VAL A 101 -6.57 -9.76 0.64
CA VAL A 101 -5.32 -10.37 0.12
C VAL A 101 -4.61 -9.41 -0.84
N GLN A 102 -5.36 -8.83 -1.78
CA GLN A 102 -4.83 -7.85 -2.73
C GLN A 102 -4.21 -6.64 -2.00
N ASP A 103 -4.91 -6.10 -1.01
CA ASP A 103 -4.47 -4.92 -0.26
C ASP A 103 -3.18 -5.19 0.52
N HIS A 104 -3.01 -6.38 1.10
CA HIS A 104 -1.75 -6.76 1.75
C HIS A 104 -0.58 -6.79 0.77
N VAL A 105 -0.78 -7.32 -0.43
CA VAL A 105 0.25 -7.36 -1.48
C VAL A 105 0.60 -5.94 -1.95
N ILE A 106 -0.42 -5.13 -2.27
CA ILE A 106 -0.23 -3.74 -2.69
C ILE A 106 0.46 -2.93 -1.59
N HIS A 107 0.02 -3.05 -0.34
CA HIS A 107 0.60 -2.34 0.78
C HIS A 107 2.07 -2.67 0.97
N PHE A 108 2.42 -3.96 0.95
CA PHE A 108 3.81 -4.38 1.09
C PHE A 108 4.69 -3.79 -0.02
N TYR A 109 4.32 -4.00 -1.28
CA TYR A 109 5.19 -3.60 -2.40
C TYR A 109 5.17 -2.10 -2.69
N HIS A 110 4.01 -1.43 -2.61
CA HIS A 110 3.89 -0.02 -3.02
C HIS A 110 4.06 0.98 -1.87
N LEU A 111 3.69 0.60 -0.66
CA LEU A 111 3.71 1.51 0.48
C LEU A 111 4.82 1.19 1.49
N HIS A 112 5.32 -0.04 1.56
CA HIS A 112 6.23 -0.48 2.62
C HIS A 112 7.58 -1.01 2.12
N ALA A 113 7.68 -1.46 0.88
CA ALA A 113 8.89 -2.14 0.39
C ALA A 113 10.16 -1.30 0.55
N LEU A 114 10.07 0.02 0.33
CA LEU A 114 11.23 0.93 0.44
C LEU A 114 11.77 1.07 1.87
N ASP A 115 11.05 0.62 2.90
CA ASP A 115 11.60 0.57 4.25
C ASP A 115 12.60 -0.56 4.43
N TRP A 116 12.53 -1.58 3.60
CA TRP A 116 13.33 -2.80 3.69
C TRP A 116 14.36 -2.94 2.57
N VAL A 117 14.08 -2.35 1.41
CA VAL A 117 14.83 -2.53 0.17
C VAL A 117 15.64 -1.28 -0.14
N ASP A 118 16.95 -1.44 -0.27
CA ASP A 118 17.84 -0.43 -0.84
C ASP A 118 18.01 -0.70 -2.35
N ILE A 119 17.27 0.07 -3.15
CA ILE A 119 17.28 -0.05 -4.61
C ILE A 119 18.68 0.13 -5.18
N THR A 120 19.46 1.09 -4.66
CA THR A 120 20.80 1.39 -5.18
C THR A 120 21.82 0.31 -4.83
N SER A 121 21.68 -0.33 -3.67
CA SER A 121 22.51 -1.45 -3.25
C SER A 121 22.39 -2.67 -4.20
N ALA A 122 21.21 -2.86 -4.81
CA ALA A 122 20.98 -3.93 -5.77
C ALA A 122 21.91 -3.86 -7.01
N LEU A 123 22.43 -2.65 -7.34
CA LEU A 123 23.41 -2.47 -8.41
C LEU A 123 24.76 -3.16 -8.13
N ASN A 124 25.05 -3.46 -6.86
CA ASN A 124 26.28 -4.13 -6.45
C ASN A 124 26.12 -5.66 -6.36
N ALA A 125 24.88 -6.18 -6.54
CA ALA A 125 24.62 -7.61 -6.44
C ALA A 125 25.26 -8.43 -7.56
N ASP A 126 25.70 -9.64 -7.24
CA ASP A 126 26.04 -10.65 -8.25
C ASP A 126 24.77 -11.42 -8.67
N PRO A 127 24.38 -11.41 -9.95
CA PRO A 127 23.20 -12.12 -10.43
C PRO A 127 23.22 -13.63 -10.19
N ALA A 128 24.40 -14.27 -10.23
CA ALA A 128 24.51 -15.71 -9.97
C ALA A 128 24.32 -16.01 -8.47
N ALA A 129 24.91 -15.22 -7.59
CA ALA A 129 24.68 -15.34 -6.16
C ALA A 129 23.22 -15.04 -5.79
N THR A 130 22.61 -14.03 -6.43
CA THR A 130 21.18 -13.72 -6.27
C THR A 130 20.29 -14.89 -6.68
N ALA A 131 20.57 -15.53 -7.81
CA ALA A 131 19.83 -16.69 -8.27
C ALA A 131 19.93 -17.86 -7.27
N LYS A 132 21.14 -18.16 -6.80
CA LYS A 132 21.35 -19.17 -5.77
C LYS A 132 20.60 -18.88 -4.48
N PHE A 133 20.62 -17.64 -4.04
CA PHE A 133 19.89 -17.18 -2.85
C PHE A 133 18.38 -17.33 -3.05
N ALA A 134 17.82 -16.82 -4.14
CA ALA A 134 16.40 -16.92 -4.44
C ALA A 134 15.91 -18.37 -4.51
N GLN A 135 16.67 -19.25 -5.18
CA GLN A 135 16.36 -20.69 -5.31
C GLN A 135 16.46 -21.45 -3.99
N SER A 136 17.22 -20.95 -3.02
CA SER A 136 17.25 -21.53 -1.66
C SER A 136 16.00 -21.22 -0.84
N ILE A 137 15.23 -20.19 -1.23
CA ILE A 137 14.03 -19.73 -0.51
C ILE A 137 12.76 -20.23 -1.19
N SER A 138 12.72 -20.25 -2.52
CA SER A 138 11.50 -20.50 -3.29
C SER A 138 11.78 -21.21 -4.62
N ASN A 139 10.80 -22.00 -5.08
CA ASN A 139 10.80 -22.62 -6.40
C ASN A 139 10.25 -21.68 -7.51
N TRP A 140 10.27 -20.38 -7.29
CA TRP A 140 9.77 -19.43 -8.27
C TRP A 140 10.50 -19.54 -9.61
N PRO A 141 9.79 -19.67 -10.74
CA PRO A 141 10.43 -19.95 -12.04
C PRO A 141 11.36 -18.84 -12.53
N LYS A 142 11.06 -17.59 -12.20
CA LYS A 142 11.86 -16.41 -12.57
C LYS A 142 12.97 -16.16 -11.55
N SER A 143 13.87 -17.14 -11.38
CA SER A 143 14.98 -17.08 -10.41
C SER A 143 16.33 -17.44 -11.01
N SER A 144 16.47 -17.34 -12.34
CA SER A 144 17.74 -17.63 -13.02
C SER A 144 18.74 -16.46 -12.94
N ALA A 145 20.03 -16.76 -13.02
CA ALA A 145 21.07 -15.73 -13.10
C ALA A 145 20.86 -14.77 -14.30
N THR A 146 20.40 -15.29 -15.43
CA THR A 146 20.07 -14.49 -16.62
C THR A 146 18.91 -13.54 -16.34
N TYR A 147 17.89 -13.98 -15.63
CA TYR A 147 16.78 -13.13 -15.21
C TYR A 147 17.26 -11.97 -14.32
N PHE A 148 17.99 -12.27 -13.26
CA PHE A 148 18.50 -11.23 -12.35
C PHE A 148 19.52 -10.30 -13.02
N LYS A 149 20.30 -10.80 -13.98
CA LYS A 149 21.16 -9.94 -14.82
C LYS A 149 20.34 -8.92 -15.59
N GLY A 150 19.24 -9.34 -16.24
CA GLY A 150 18.34 -8.44 -16.95
C GLY A 150 17.68 -7.40 -16.05
N ILE A 151 17.28 -7.79 -14.83
CA ILE A 151 16.75 -6.86 -13.83
C ILE A 151 17.80 -5.81 -13.43
N LYS A 152 19.03 -6.25 -13.15
CA LYS A 152 20.14 -5.37 -12.80
C LYS A 152 20.47 -4.39 -13.93
N GLU A 153 20.46 -4.83 -15.18
CA GLU A 153 20.68 -3.99 -16.35
C GLU A 153 19.57 -2.95 -16.52
N LYS A 154 18.29 -3.31 -16.35
CA LYS A 154 17.17 -2.37 -16.34
C LYS A 154 17.33 -1.31 -15.24
N LEU A 155 17.69 -1.74 -14.03
CA LEU A 155 17.91 -0.86 -12.90
C LEU A 155 19.10 0.10 -13.17
N ALA A 156 20.20 -0.40 -13.70
CA ALA A 156 21.37 0.41 -14.04
C ALA A 156 21.04 1.46 -15.12
N ALA A 157 20.30 1.06 -16.15
CA ALA A 157 19.84 1.98 -17.19
C ALA A 157 18.93 3.09 -16.62
N PHE A 158 18.00 2.71 -15.72
CA PHE A 158 17.15 3.69 -15.05
C PHE A 158 17.92 4.63 -14.14
N ALA A 159 18.87 4.10 -13.33
CA ALA A 159 19.74 4.89 -12.48
C ALA A 159 20.57 5.89 -13.28
N GLY A 160 21.08 5.48 -14.46
CA GLY A 160 21.82 6.33 -15.39
C GLY A 160 21.04 7.53 -15.93
N THR A 161 19.71 7.52 -15.85
CA THR A 161 18.87 8.69 -16.23
C THR A 161 18.87 9.81 -15.18
N GLY A 162 19.39 9.57 -13.98
CA GLY A 162 19.33 10.51 -12.85
C GLY A 162 17.92 10.65 -12.24
N ARG A 163 16.96 9.78 -12.59
CA ARG A 163 15.56 9.88 -12.17
C ARG A 163 15.20 8.98 -10.99
N LEU A 164 16.18 8.50 -10.23
CA LEU A 164 15.90 7.65 -9.07
C LEU A 164 15.05 8.34 -8.00
N GLY A 165 15.20 9.69 -7.84
CA GLY A 165 14.40 10.45 -6.89
C GLY A 165 14.41 9.82 -5.49
N PRO A 166 13.23 9.54 -4.91
CA PRO A 166 13.11 8.94 -3.58
C PRO A 166 13.67 7.50 -3.49
N PHE A 167 13.89 6.82 -4.63
CA PHE A 167 14.50 5.48 -4.66
C PHE A 167 16.01 5.52 -4.47
N GLN A 168 16.61 6.69 -4.37
CA GLN A 168 18.05 6.87 -4.23
C GLN A 168 18.56 6.49 -2.84
N ASN A 169 17.69 6.55 -1.83
CA ASN A 169 17.99 6.16 -0.47
C ASN A 169 16.88 5.26 0.06
N ALA A 170 17.22 4.28 0.90
CA ALA A 170 16.25 3.74 1.85
C ALA A 170 15.69 4.93 2.65
N TYR A 171 14.44 5.27 2.44
CA TYR A 171 13.82 6.58 2.68
C TYR A 171 14.03 7.16 4.09
N TRP A 172 14.38 6.36 5.09
CA TRP A 172 14.49 6.79 6.47
C TRP A 172 15.87 6.54 7.10
N GLY A 173 16.86 6.13 6.29
CA GLY A 173 18.19 5.86 6.82
C GLY A 173 18.21 4.80 7.91
N HIS A 174 17.26 3.88 7.89
CA HIS A 174 17.21 2.76 8.83
C HIS A 174 18.36 1.78 8.53
N SER A 175 19.54 2.17 9.00
CA SER A 175 20.74 1.32 8.91
C SER A 175 20.59 -0.04 9.59
N ALA A 176 19.54 -0.23 10.40
CA ALA A 176 19.24 -1.47 11.09
C ALA A 176 18.81 -2.61 10.14
N TYR A 177 18.29 -2.29 8.95
CA TYR A 177 17.74 -3.25 8.00
C TYR A 177 18.55 -3.29 6.69
N LYS A 178 19.87 -3.35 6.79
CA LYS A 178 20.73 -3.52 5.61
C LYS A 178 20.65 -4.95 5.11
N LEU A 179 19.80 -5.16 4.14
CA LEU A 179 19.82 -6.41 3.36
C LEU A 179 21.11 -6.47 2.51
N PRO A 180 21.67 -7.68 2.27
CA PRO A 180 22.75 -7.83 1.32
C PRO A 180 22.29 -7.46 -0.10
N PRO A 181 23.22 -7.03 -1.00
CA PRO A 181 22.88 -6.61 -2.36
C PRO A 181 22.04 -7.64 -3.13
N GLU A 182 22.31 -8.93 -2.93
CA GLU A 182 21.60 -10.04 -3.57
C GLU A 182 20.13 -10.10 -3.14
N ALA A 183 19.86 -9.91 -1.86
CA ALA A 183 18.49 -9.84 -1.35
C ALA A 183 17.76 -8.57 -1.86
N ASN A 184 18.46 -7.45 -1.97
CA ASN A 184 17.92 -6.23 -2.56
C ASN A 184 17.60 -6.43 -4.04
N LEU A 185 18.47 -7.07 -4.83
CA LEU A 185 18.20 -7.34 -6.24
C LEU A 185 17.00 -8.28 -6.43
N MET A 186 16.88 -9.31 -5.60
CA MET A 186 15.70 -10.19 -5.59
C MET A 186 14.41 -9.40 -5.26
N ALA A 187 14.46 -8.55 -4.27
CA ALA A 187 13.31 -7.73 -3.88
C ALA A 187 12.91 -6.71 -4.96
N VAL A 188 13.91 -6.11 -5.64
CA VAL A 188 13.66 -5.23 -6.81
C VAL A 188 12.97 -5.98 -7.94
N ALA A 189 13.39 -7.22 -8.22
CA ALA A 189 12.75 -8.05 -9.24
C ALA A 189 11.27 -8.29 -8.91
N HIS A 190 10.96 -8.68 -7.68
CA HIS A 190 9.57 -8.88 -7.24
C HIS A 190 8.75 -7.58 -7.25
N TYR A 191 9.37 -6.46 -6.87
CA TYR A 191 8.71 -5.15 -6.94
C TYR A 191 8.31 -4.77 -8.36
N LEU A 192 9.20 -4.97 -9.33
CA LEU A 192 8.92 -4.71 -10.74
C LEU A 192 7.80 -5.63 -11.27
N GLU A 193 7.79 -6.90 -10.91
CA GLU A 193 6.70 -7.81 -11.26
C GLU A 193 5.37 -7.38 -10.65
N ALA A 194 5.35 -6.99 -9.39
CA ALA A 194 4.14 -6.49 -8.73
C ALA A 194 3.61 -5.22 -9.40
N LEU A 195 4.49 -4.31 -9.83
CA LEU A 195 4.12 -3.12 -10.59
C LEU A 195 3.54 -3.47 -11.97
N GLU A 196 4.20 -4.38 -12.70
CA GLU A 196 3.71 -4.84 -14.02
C GLU A 196 2.30 -5.44 -13.90
N LEU A 197 2.06 -6.26 -12.89
CA LEU A 197 0.75 -6.87 -12.65
C LEU A 197 -0.31 -5.84 -12.23
N SER A 198 0.05 -4.82 -11.46
CA SER A 198 -0.90 -3.79 -11.00
C SER A 198 -1.31 -2.80 -12.10
N LEU A 199 -0.51 -2.67 -13.17
CA LEU A 199 -0.81 -1.80 -14.31
C LEU A 199 -1.71 -2.47 -15.36
N ILE A 200 -1.92 -3.78 -15.27
CA ILE A 200 -2.74 -4.56 -16.21
C ILE A 200 -4.22 -4.60 -15.78
N HIS A 201 -4.52 -4.18 -14.58
CA HIS A 201 -5.85 -4.09 -13.99
C HIS A 201 -6.26 -2.65 -13.71
#